data_946d1ec9a5043ac8d6b21d61fbab72bb
#
_entry.id   946d1ec9a5043ac8d6b21d61fbab72bb
#
_cell.length_a   1.000
_cell.length_b   1.000
_cell.length_c   1.000
_cell.angle_alpha   90.00
_cell.angle_beta   90.00
_cell.angle_gamma   90.00
#
_symmetry.space_group_name_H-M   'P 1'
#
loop_
_entity.id
_entity.type
_entity.pdbx_description
1 polymer ?
#
loop_
_entity_poly.entity_id
_entity_poly.type
_entity_poly.pdbx_seq_one_letter_code
_entity_poly.pdbx_strand_id
1 'polypeptide(L)'
;LLQDRTGYIWCGTSDGLNRFDSRHFKTFRHIPGDTASLGNNVIHSLFEDSKGNLWIGTENGVFRYRVSEEKFSTFHLPDIPDRLSQKIIYSIKEDQLGKIWISVYGSGVFRYNPSDGKIKHYSHDINDEKSLISNLTTKILIDHTGDIWIATHDQGVCKYDPFTDSFFRIDATDKQRGYTARYIYALCEDSFGNIWLCDNGLFKYDKTTRNCTACLPPADEPITYIHFITEIQPGILLIGSNSGLTQYNLAEN
;
A
#
# COMPACT_ATOMS: atom_id res chain seq x y z
N LEU A 1 10.35 -4.34 1.73
CA LEU A 1 11.47 -3.92 2.60
C LEU A 1 11.02 -2.80 3.53
N LEU A 2 11.52 -2.80 4.77
CA LEU A 2 11.30 -1.76 5.76
C LEU A 2 12.56 -1.62 6.61
N GLN A 3 13.03 -0.40 6.84
CA GLN A 3 13.97 -0.12 7.93
C GLN A 3 13.17 0.39 9.11
N ASP A 4 13.32 -0.28 10.27
CA ASP A 4 12.67 0.16 11.50
C ASP A 4 13.48 1.28 12.19
N ARG A 5 12.87 1.93 13.18
CA ARG A 5 13.48 3.03 13.93
C ARG A 5 14.74 2.64 14.72
N THR A 6 14.97 1.35 14.93
CA THR A 6 16.18 0.83 15.58
C THR A 6 17.30 0.51 14.59
N GLY A 7 17.03 0.64 13.28
CA GLY A 7 17.98 0.45 12.19
C GLY A 7 17.99 -0.96 11.59
N TYR A 8 17.18 -1.90 12.09
CA TYR A 8 17.05 -3.21 11.45
C TYR A 8 16.37 -3.08 10.08
N ILE A 9 16.84 -3.87 9.12
CA ILE A 9 16.18 -4.03 7.82
C ILE A 9 15.30 -5.28 7.86
N TRP A 10 14.01 -5.08 7.60
CA TRP A 10 13.04 -6.15 7.52
C TRP A 10 12.70 -6.48 6.07
N CYS A 11 12.81 -7.76 5.72
CA CYS A 11 12.54 -8.28 4.38
C CYS A 11 11.40 -9.28 4.46
N GLY A 12 10.23 -8.91 3.97
CA GLY A 12 9.12 -9.83 3.74
C GLY A 12 9.33 -10.58 2.43
N THR A 13 9.17 -11.90 2.48
CA THR A 13 9.33 -12.80 1.34
C THR A 13 8.14 -13.74 1.20
N SER A 14 8.16 -14.62 0.22
CA SER A 14 7.21 -15.73 0.09
C SER A 14 7.51 -16.91 1.04
N ASP A 15 8.63 -16.87 1.77
CA ASP A 15 9.07 -17.92 2.69
C ASP A 15 9.47 -17.35 4.07
N GLY A 16 8.68 -16.41 4.58
CA GLY A 16 8.83 -15.84 5.91
C GLY A 16 9.33 -14.41 5.93
N LEU A 17 9.53 -13.93 7.16
CA LEU A 17 10.02 -12.60 7.49
C LEU A 17 11.47 -12.67 7.91
N ASN A 18 12.34 -11.85 7.35
CA ASN A 18 13.75 -11.78 7.67
C ASN A 18 14.11 -10.44 8.28
N ARG A 19 14.86 -10.44 9.38
CA ARG A 19 15.43 -9.25 10.02
C ARG A 19 16.95 -9.27 9.84
N PHE A 20 17.50 -8.20 9.29
CA PHE A 20 18.93 -8.00 9.09
C PHE A 20 19.47 -6.95 10.07
N ASP A 21 20.53 -7.27 10.79
CA ASP A 21 21.16 -6.41 11.80
C ASP A 21 22.48 -5.77 11.33
N SER A 22 22.70 -5.67 10.02
CA SER A 22 23.94 -5.30 9.34
C SER A 22 25.03 -6.39 9.27
N ARG A 23 24.82 -7.53 9.93
CA ARG A 23 25.78 -8.66 9.94
C ARG A 23 25.09 -10.00 9.66
N HIS A 24 23.96 -10.24 10.30
CA HIS A 24 23.27 -11.52 10.29
C HIS A 24 21.80 -11.36 9.93
N PHE A 25 21.24 -12.40 9.32
CA PHE A 25 19.80 -12.52 9.13
C PHE A 25 19.20 -13.40 10.24
N LYS A 26 18.12 -12.93 10.86
CA LYS A 26 17.21 -13.74 11.67
C LYS A 26 15.93 -13.96 10.87
N THR A 27 15.61 -15.23 10.59
CA THR A 27 14.42 -15.61 9.83
C THR A 27 13.31 -16.05 10.79
N PHE A 28 12.11 -15.55 10.55
CA PHE A 28 10.89 -15.93 11.26
C PHE A 28 9.94 -16.61 10.28
N ARG A 29 9.42 -17.76 10.65
CA ARG A 29 8.47 -18.54 9.86
C ARG A 29 7.27 -18.96 10.70
N HIS A 30 6.21 -19.34 10.01
CA HIS A 30 5.08 -19.99 10.63
C HIS A 30 5.49 -21.35 11.20
N ILE A 31 5.15 -21.58 12.47
CA ILE A 31 5.33 -22.86 13.15
C ILE A 31 3.94 -23.38 13.51
N PRO A 32 3.48 -24.50 12.91
CA PRO A 32 2.19 -25.07 13.22
C PRO A 32 2.01 -25.34 14.71
N GLY A 33 0.92 -24.84 15.30
CA GLY A 33 0.62 -24.98 16.72
C GLY A 33 1.26 -23.95 17.64
N ASP A 34 2.20 -23.13 17.15
CA ASP A 34 2.78 -22.03 17.92
C ASP A 34 2.11 -20.69 17.58
N THR A 35 1.24 -20.22 18.46
CA THR A 35 0.53 -18.95 18.32
C THR A 35 1.41 -17.70 18.49
N ALA A 36 2.64 -17.85 18.97
CA ALA A 36 3.61 -16.78 19.10
C ALA A 36 4.56 -16.69 17.89
N SER A 37 4.46 -17.64 16.95
CA SER A 37 5.18 -17.60 15.68
C SER A 37 4.46 -16.74 14.65
N LEU A 38 5.12 -16.47 13.52
CA LEU A 38 4.50 -15.83 12.34
C LEU A 38 3.35 -16.72 11.84
N GLY A 39 2.16 -16.16 11.61
CA GLY A 39 0.99 -16.97 11.27
C GLY A 39 0.89 -17.38 9.79
N ASN A 40 1.66 -16.74 8.90
CA ASN A 40 1.74 -17.10 7.47
C ASN A 40 3.08 -16.65 6.90
N ASN A 41 3.67 -17.45 6.00
CA ASN A 41 5.00 -17.20 5.46
C ASN A 41 5.03 -16.23 4.26
N VAL A 42 3.91 -16.04 3.56
CA VAL A 42 3.85 -15.15 2.39
C VAL A 42 3.56 -13.73 2.84
N ILE A 43 4.57 -12.86 2.79
CA ILE A 43 4.52 -11.49 3.29
C ILE A 43 4.33 -10.51 2.11
N HIS A 44 3.27 -9.74 2.16
CA HIS A 44 2.95 -8.73 1.13
C HIS A 44 3.26 -7.29 1.58
N SER A 45 3.12 -7.00 2.87
CA SER A 45 3.36 -5.65 3.39
C SER A 45 3.99 -5.65 4.78
N LEU A 46 4.81 -4.62 5.01
CA LEU A 46 5.44 -4.32 6.29
C LEU A 46 5.22 -2.85 6.60
N PHE A 47 4.92 -2.54 7.84
CA PHE A 47 4.75 -1.19 8.32
C PHE A 47 5.09 -1.09 9.81
N GLU A 48 5.88 -0.09 10.21
CA GLU A 48 6.12 0.24 11.62
C GLU A 48 5.24 1.42 12.02
N ASP A 49 4.40 1.25 13.04
CA ASP A 49 3.55 2.32 13.55
C ASP A 49 4.31 3.32 14.45
N SER A 50 3.65 4.43 14.77
CA SER A 50 4.23 5.48 15.62
C SER A 50 4.62 5.01 17.04
N LYS A 51 4.07 3.87 17.47
CA LYS A 51 4.35 3.22 18.77
C LYS A 51 5.47 2.17 18.69
N GLY A 52 6.04 1.93 17.50
CA GLY A 52 7.10 0.93 17.29
C GLY A 52 6.61 -0.51 17.14
N ASN A 53 5.33 -0.73 16.88
CA ASN A 53 4.86 -2.05 16.54
C ASN A 53 5.11 -2.30 15.04
N LEU A 54 5.69 -3.44 14.70
CA LEU A 54 5.80 -3.88 13.32
C LEU A 54 4.52 -4.62 12.92
N TRP A 55 3.81 -4.08 11.94
CA TRP A 55 2.65 -4.67 11.32
C TRP A 55 3.06 -5.46 10.09
N ILE A 56 2.55 -6.67 9.97
CA ILE A 56 2.90 -7.61 8.90
C ILE A 56 1.61 -8.03 8.20
N GLY A 57 1.47 -7.62 6.96
CA GLY A 57 0.39 -8.06 6.07
C GLY A 57 0.83 -9.28 5.28
N THR A 58 0.06 -10.34 5.37
CA THR A 58 0.36 -11.63 4.77
C THR A 58 -0.71 -12.04 3.75
N GLU A 59 -0.54 -13.21 3.13
CA GLU A 59 -1.56 -13.83 2.29
C GLU A 59 -2.81 -14.25 3.08
N ASN A 60 -2.68 -14.40 4.40
CA ASN A 60 -3.79 -14.84 5.25
C ASN A 60 -3.85 -14.06 6.57
N GLY A 61 -4.04 -12.74 6.46
CA GLY A 61 -4.33 -11.87 7.60
C GLY A 61 -3.18 -10.99 8.04
N VAL A 62 -3.40 -10.31 9.15
CA VAL A 62 -2.51 -9.30 9.75
C VAL A 62 -1.89 -9.84 11.02
N PHE A 63 -0.58 -9.63 11.16
CA PHE A 63 0.17 -9.96 12.36
C PHE A 63 0.89 -8.71 12.89
N ARG A 64 1.12 -8.67 14.19
CA ARG A 64 1.97 -7.67 14.83
C ARG A 64 3.15 -8.37 15.48
N TYR A 65 4.33 -7.79 15.29
CA TYR A 65 5.52 -8.21 16.00
C TYR A 65 5.89 -7.13 17.02
N ARG A 66 6.05 -7.56 18.27
CA ARG A 66 6.54 -6.71 19.35
C ARG A 66 8.02 -6.94 19.54
N VAL A 67 8.80 -5.91 19.23
CA VAL A 67 10.26 -5.99 19.28
C VAL A 67 10.75 -6.31 20.70
N SER A 68 10.12 -5.73 21.74
CA SER A 68 10.49 -5.95 23.15
C SER A 68 10.27 -7.39 23.66
N GLU A 69 9.33 -8.11 23.08
CA GLU A 69 8.96 -9.47 23.47
C GLU A 69 9.48 -10.54 22.50
N GLU A 70 9.93 -10.11 21.32
CA GLU A 70 10.26 -10.95 20.17
C GLU A 70 9.15 -11.95 19.79
N LYS A 71 7.88 -11.52 19.93
CA LYS A 71 6.70 -12.36 19.69
C LYS A 71 5.77 -11.78 18.64
N PHE A 72 5.16 -12.67 17.89
CA PHE A 72 4.06 -12.33 16.99
C PHE A 72 2.72 -12.46 17.70
N SER A 73 1.75 -11.70 17.27
CA SER A 73 0.35 -11.82 17.67
C SER A 73 -0.54 -11.59 16.45
N THR A 74 -1.57 -12.40 16.31
CA THR A 74 -2.59 -12.18 15.27
C THR A 74 -3.39 -10.91 15.57
N PHE A 75 -3.60 -10.08 14.56
CA PHE A 75 -4.54 -8.98 14.63
C PHE A 75 -5.85 -9.42 13.96
N HIS A 76 -6.90 -9.56 14.76
CA HIS A 76 -8.18 -10.04 14.27
C HIS A 76 -8.97 -8.90 13.62
N LEU A 77 -9.18 -9.03 12.31
CA LEU A 77 -10.18 -8.23 11.60
C LEU A 77 -11.56 -8.83 11.85
N PRO A 78 -12.63 -8.01 11.89
CA PRO A 78 -13.99 -8.52 11.96
C PRO A 78 -14.27 -9.54 10.87
N ASP A 79 -15.10 -10.52 11.18
CA ASP A 79 -15.57 -11.45 10.17
C ASP A 79 -16.38 -10.71 9.12
N ILE A 80 -15.94 -10.80 7.89
CA ILE A 80 -16.65 -10.30 6.74
C ILE A 80 -17.43 -11.50 6.21
N PRO A 81 -18.73 -11.37 5.94
CA PRO A 81 -19.47 -12.39 5.22
C PRO A 81 -18.98 -12.38 3.77
N ASP A 82 -17.84 -13.03 3.54
CA ASP A 82 -17.23 -13.02 2.21
C ASP A 82 -16.82 -14.43 1.77
N ARG A 83 -17.00 -14.67 0.49
CA ARG A 83 -16.71 -15.94 -0.17
C ARG A 83 -15.21 -16.17 -0.42
N LEU A 84 -14.35 -15.20 -0.05
CA LEU A 84 -12.90 -15.31 -0.23
C LEU A 84 -12.27 -15.96 0.99
N SER A 85 -11.75 -17.16 0.80
CA SER A 85 -11.05 -17.92 1.84
C SER A 85 -9.70 -17.31 2.25
N GLN A 86 -9.17 -16.34 1.50
CA GLN A 86 -7.87 -15.70 1.73
C GLN A 86 -8.04 -14.22 2.04
N LYS A 87 -7.43 -13.77 3.12
CA LYS A 87 -7.39 -12.35 3.54
C LYS A 87 -6.03 -11.76 3.17
N ILE A 88 -5.77 -11.53 1.88
CA ILE A 88 -4.50 -11.00 1.39
C ILE A 88 -4.38 -9.52 1.77
N ILE A 89 -3.31 -9.17 2.50
CA ILE A 89 -3.08 -7.82 3.02
C ILE A 89 -1.97 -7.13 2.22
N TYR A 90 -2.34 -6.31 1.26
CA TYR A 90 -1.37 -5.66 0.38
C TYR A 90 -0.78 -4.37 0.94
N SER A 91 -1.46 -3.69 1.86
CA SER A 91 -0.97 -2.43 2.41
C SER A 91 -1.47 -2.17 3.82
N ILE A 92 -0.59 -1.66 4.67
CA ILE A 92 -0.91 -1.18 6.01
C ILE A 92 -0.24 0.18 6.17
N LYS A 93 -0.97 1.18 6.68
CA LYS A 93 -0.48 2.54 6.94
C LYS A 93 -1.10 3.13 8.19
N GLU A 94 -0.43 4.08 8.82
CA GLU A 94 -0.95 4.85 9.94
C GLU A 94 -1.22 6.28 9.46
N ASP A 95 -2.42 6.82 9.75
CA ASP A 95 -2.73 8.20 9.44
C ASP A 95 -2.20 9.17 10.52
N GLN A 96 -2.28 10.47 10.24
CA GLN A 96 -1.82 11.52 11.16
C GLN A 96 -2.55 11.55 12.50
N LEU A 97 -3.70 10.86 12.60
CA LEU A 97 -4.49 10.69 13.83
C LEU A 97 -4.15 9.39 14.57
N GLY A 98 -3.14 8.63 14.11
CA GLY A 98 -2.72 7.36 14.68
C GLY A 98 -3.67 6.19 14.39
N LYS A 99 -4.55 6.31 13.41
CA LYS A 99 -5.44 5.21 12.99
C LYS A 99 -4.73 4.36 11.94
N ILE A 100 -4.89 3.05 12.06
CA ILE A 100 -4.25 2.09 11.15
C ILE A 100 -5.23 1.72 10.03
N TRP A 101 -4.81 1.94 8.81
CA TRP A 101 -5.53 1.61 7.59
C TRP A 101 -4.97 0.34 7.00
N ILE A 102 -5.85 -0.62 6.68
CA ILE A 102 -5.48 -1.96 6.23
C ILE A 102 -6.25 -2.27 4.95
N SER A 103 -5.53 -2.47 3.86
CA SER A 103 -6.06 -2.91 2.56
C SER A 103 -6.17 -4.42 2.55
N VAL A 104 -7.39 -4.94 2.39
CA VAL A 104 -7.69 -6.37 2.29
C VAL A 104 -8.24 -6.63 0.90
N TYR A 105 -7.46 -7.34 0.08
CA TYR A 105 -7.83 -7.63 -1.30
C TYR A 105 -9.14 -8.41 -1.39
N GLY A 106 -10.06 -7.90 -2.18
CA GLY A 106 -11.42 -8.46 -2.33
C GLY A 106 -12.41 -8.00 -1.26
N SER A 107 -11.95 -7.39 -0.16
CA SER A 107 -12.81 -6.98 0.95
C SER A 107 -12.82 -5.47 1.20
N GLY A 108 -11.97 -4.69 0.50
CA GLY A 108 -11.88 -3.25 0.67
C GLY A 108 -10.89 -2.84 1.75
N VAL A 109 -11.24 -1.86 2.59
CA VAL A 109 -10.32 -1.25 3.56
C VAL A 109 -10.90 -1.26 4.96
N PHE A 110 -10.05 -1.56 5.94
CA PHE A 110 -10.34 -1.47 7.36
C PHE A 110 -9.57 -0.32 8.00
N ARG A 111 -10.23 0.45 8.84
CA ARG A 111 -9.62 1.49 9.67
C ARG A 111 -9.73 1.12 11.14
N TYR A 112 -8.62 0.78 11.74
CA TYR A 112 -8.52 0.48 13.17
C TYR A 112 -8.11 1.73 13.96
N ASN A 113 -8.83 2.02 15.03
CA ASN A 113 -8.48 3.08 15.97
C ASN A 113 -7.86 2.48 17.24
N PRO A 114 -6.53 2.61 17.44
CA PRO A 114 -5.87 2.04 18.61
C PRO A 114 -6.28 2.65 19.96
N SER A 115 -6.94 3.82 19.95
CA SER A 115 -7.33 4.51 21.21
C SER A 115 -8.59 3.92 21.84
N ASP A 116 -9.52 3.40 21.03
CA ASP A 116 -10.79 2.81 21.51
C ASP A 116 -11.01 1.37 21.05
N GLY A 117 -10.07 0.81 20.29
CA GLY A 117 -10.12 -0.55 19.78
C GLY A 117 -11.11 -0.79 18.64
N LYS A 118 -11.80 0.24 18.17
CA LYS A 118 -12.82 0.09 17.12
C LYS A 118 -12.23 -0.10 15.76
N ILE A 119 -12.87 -0.95 14.96
CA ILE A 119 -12.56 -1.17 13.56
C ILE A 119 -13.77 -0.76 12.73
N LYS A 120 -13.55 0.11 11.73
CA LYS A 120 -14.53 0.44 10.71
C LYS A 120 -14.14 -0.22 9.40
N HIS A 121 -15.11 -0.82 8.73
CA HIS A 121 -14.96 -1.44 7.42
C HIS A 121 -15.56 -0.55 6.34
N TYR A 122 -14.82 -0.38 5.25
CA TYR A 122 -15.25 0.32 4.04
C TYR A 122 -15.21 -0.65 2.88
N SER A 123 -16.30 -0.78 2.18
CA SER A 123 -16.44 -1.65 1.00
C SER A 123 -17.09 -0.89 -0.16
N HIS A 124 -16.97 -1.46 -1.36
CA HIS A 124 -17.68 -0.98 -2.53
C HIS A 124 -19.17 -1.30 -2.42
N ASP A 125 -20.02 -0.30 -2.69
CA ASP A 125 -21.46 -0.45 -2.90
C ASP A 125 -21.79 0.15 -4.27
N ILE A 126 -22.38 -0.64 -5.15
CA ILE A 126 -22.76 -0.22 -6.51
C ILE A 126 -23.82 0.91 -6.51
N ASN A 127 -24.58 1.03 -5.45
CA ASN A 127 -25.64 2.02 -5.29
C ASN A 127 -25.16 3.28 -4.55
N ASP A 128 -23.92 3.31 -4.07
CA ASP A 128 -23.34 4.46 -3.36
C ASP A 128 -22.04 4.92 -4.05
N GLU A 129 -22.13 6.02 -4.80
CA GLU A 129 -20.99 6.62 -5.48
C GLU A 129 -19.91 7.15 -4.54
N LYS A 130 -20.24 7.33 -3.25
CA LYS A 130 -19.31 7.76 -2.20
C LYS A 130 -18.66 6.58 -1.46
N SER A 131 -19.04 5.35 -1.78
CA SER A 131 -18.37 4.15 -1.31
C SER A 131 -16.99 3.98 -1.98
N LEU A 132 -16.20 2.99 -1.54
CA LEU A 132 -14.98 2.60 -2.26
C LEU A 132 -15.28 2.32 -3.73
N ILE A 133 -14.34 2.68 -4.61
CA ILE A 133 -14.50 2.45 -6.05
C ILE A 133 -14.48 0.95 -6.41
N SER A 134 -13.78 0.13 -5.62
CA SER A 134 -13.71 -1.33 -5.73
C SER A 134 -13.24 -1.96 -4.41
N ASN A 135 -13.58 -3.23 -4.20
CA ASN A 135 -13.08 -4.03 -3.09
C ASN A 135 -11.71 -4.66 -3.35
N LEU A 136 -11.23 -4.62 -4.61
CA LEU A 136 -9.92 -5.16 -5.00
C LEU A 136 -8.80 -4.16 -4.66
N THR A 137 -8.71 -3.76 -3.38
CA THR A 137 -7.76 -2.74 -2.93
C THR A 137 -6.32 -3.28 -2.87
N THR A 138 -5.35 -2.48 -3.33
CA THR A 138 -3.93 -2.88 -3.45
C THR A 138 -3.01 -2.03 -2.58
N LYS A 139 -3.07 -0.71 -2.70
CA LYS A 139 -2.15 0.20 -2.00
C LYS A 139 -2.91 1.29 -1.26
N ILE A 140 -2.33 1.70 -0.13
CA ILE A 140 -2.72 2.89 0.61
C ILE A 140 -1.52 3.83 0.61
N LEU A 141 -1.74 5.06 0.18
CA LEU A 141 -0.78 6.15 0.33
C LEU A 141 -1.41 7.20 1.25
N ILE A 142 -0.63 7.69 2.20
CA ILE A 142 -0.96 8.87 3.00
C ILE A 142 0.05 9.92 2.59
N ASP A 143 -0.42 10.98 1.95
CA ASP A 143 0.44 12.02 1.43
C ASP A 143 0.89 13.01 2.54
N HIS A 144 1.78 13.95 2.20
CA HIS A 144 2.35 14.90 3.16
C HIS A 144 1.29 15.81 3.81
N THR A 145 0.15 16.02 3.14
CA THR A 145 -0.98 16.80 3.68
C THR A 145 -1.90 15.97 4.58
N GLY A 146 -1.72 14.64 4.63
CA GLY A 146 -2.55 13.68 5.36
C GLY A 146 -3.73 13.15 4.56
N ASP A 147 -3.85 13.48 3.28
CA ASP A 147 -4.83 12.89 2.39
C ASP A 147 -4.56 11.39 2.19
N ILE A 148 -5.62 10.59 2.23
CA ILE A 148 -5.52 9.12 2.14
C ILE A 148 -6.03 8.66 0.79
N TRP A 149 -5.13 8.01 0.03
CA TRP A 149 -5.36 7.51 -1.32
C TRP A 149 -5.44 6.00 -1.29
N ILE A 150 -6.49 5.44 -1.87
CA ILE A 150 -6.72 3.99 -1.96
C ILE A 150 -6.68 3.57 -3.41
N ALA A 151 -5.68 2.79 -3.76
CA ALA A 151 -5.53 2.18 -5.08
C ALA A 151 -6.26 0.84 -5.17
N THR A 152 -6.74 0.53 -6.36
CA THR A 152 -7.45 -0.72 -6.66
C THR A 152 -6.84 -1.42 -7.87
N HIS A 153 -7.08 -2.74 -7.95
CA HIS A 153 -6.56 -3.57 -9.03
C HIS A 153 -7.38 -3.47 -10.33
N ASP A 154 -8.51 -2.76 -10.35
CA ASP A 154 -9.44 -2.80 -11.47
C ASP A 154 -10.12 -1.48 -11.84
N GLN A 155 -10.17 -0.51 -10.91
CA GLN A 155 -10.95 0.72 -11.06
C GLN A 155 -10.14 2.01 -10.81
N GLY A 156 -8.82 1.93 -10.66
CA GLY A 156 -7.97 3.09 -10.42
C GLY A 156 -7.86 3.46 -8.95
N VAL A 157 -8.08 4.74 -8.61
CA VAL A 157 -7.79 5.31 -7.29
C VAL A 157 -8.99 6.09 -6.76
N CYS A 158 -9.24 6.02 -5.47
CA CYS A 158 -10.10 6.95 -4.75
C CYS A 158 -9.36 7.61 -3.60
N LYS A 159 -9.86 8.78 -3.17
CA LYS A 159 -9.37 9.54 -2.03
C LYS A 159 -10.42 9.56 -0.93
N TYR A 160 -10.00 9.33 0.31
CA TYR A 160 -10.87 9.39 1.48
C TYR A 160 -11.19 10.85 1.86
N ASP A 161 -12.44 11.11 2.18
CA ASP A 161 -12.92 12.37 2.75
C ASP A 161 -13.20 12.21 4.25
N PRO A 162 -12.39 12.79 5.13
CA PRO A 162 -12.60 12.68 6.57
C PRO A 162 -13.82 13.44 7.09
N PHE A 163 -14.35 14.43 6.34
CA PHE A 163 -15.51 15.22 6.76
C PHE A 163 -16.81 14.47 6.60
N THR A 164 -16.94 13.72 5.50
CA THR A 164 -18.14 12.93 5.19
C THR A 164 -17.96 11.46 5.50
N ASP A 165 -16.72 11.05 5.88
CA ASP A 165 -16.32 9.66 6.14
C ASP A 165 -16.64 8.73 4.95
N SER A 166 -16.32 9.20 3.74
CA SER A 166 -16.64 8.59 2.44
C SER A 166 -15.46 8.73 1.47
N PHE A 167 -15.65 8.41 0.18
CA PHE A 167 -14.58 8.43 -0.82
C PHE A 167 -14.95 9.25 -2.04
N PHE A 168 -13.92 9.87 -2.66
CA PHE A 168 -14.00 10.50 -3.97
C PHE A 168 -13.25 9.64 -4.98
N ARG A 169 -13.87 9.37 -6.11
CA ARG A 169 -13.21 8.75 -7.27
C ARG A 169 -12.30 9.75 -7.93
N ILE A 170 -11.08 9.35 -8.26
CA ILE A 170 -10.11 10.18 -8.96
C ILE A 170 -10.17 9.86 -10.44
N ASP A 171 -10.38 10.89 -11.26
CA ASP A 171 -10.27 10.75 -12.72
C ASP A 171 -8.80 10.64 -13.11
N ALA A 172 -8.33 9.41 -13.23
CA ALA A 172 -6.95 9.08 -13.59
C ALA A 172 -6.77 8.93 -15.11
N THR A 173 -7.48 9.75 -15.89
CA THR A 173 -7.45 9.76 -17.35
C THR A 173 -6.58 10.89 -17.87
N ASP A 174 -5.58 10.56 -18.72
CA ASP A 174 -4.92 11.53 -19.59
C ASP A 174 -5.87 11.86 -20.76
N LYS A 175 -6.53 12.99 -20.67
CA LYS A 175 -7.55 13.41 -21.65
C LYS A 175 -6.96 13.75 -23.02
N GLN A 176 -5.68 14.07 -23.09
CA GLN A 176 -5.00 14.38 -24.37
C GLN A 176 -4.64 13.11 -25.14
N ARG A 177 -4.23 12.05 -24.42
CA ARG A 177 -3.76 10.80 -25.00
C ARG A 177 -4.78 9.67 -24.92
N GLY A 178 -5.86 9.84 -24.14
CA GLY A 178 -6.92 8.84 -23.97
C GLY A 178 -6.53 7.64 -23.11
N TYR A 179 -5.43 7.72 -22.36
CA TYR A 179 -5.00 6.67 -21.44
C TYR A 179 -5.64 6.86 -20.07
N THR A 180 -6.07 5.76 -19.46
CA THR A 180 -6.65 5.74 -18.11
C THR A 180 -5.92 4.73 -17.23
N ALA A 181 -5.42 5.16 -16.09
CA ALA A 181 -4.82 4.28 -15.10
C ALA A 181 -5.90 3.54 -14.31
N ARG A 182 -5.97 2.22 -14.42
CA ARG A 182 -6.99 1.36 -13.79
C ARG A 182 -6.41 0.33 -12.83
N TYR A 183 -5.31 -0.33 -13.22
CA TYR A 183 -4.71 -1.45 -12.50
C TYR A 183 -3.54 -0.93 -11.67
N ILE A 184 -3.83 -0.30 -10.52
CA ILE A 184 -2.79 0.39 -9.76
C ILE A 184 -2.05 -0.59 -8.84
N TYR A 185 -0.77 -0.80 -9.12
CA TYR A 185 0.11 -1.67 -8.34
C TYR A 185 0.97 -0.90 -7.35
N ALA A 186 1.31 0.35 -7.65
CA ALA A 186 2.11 1.20 -6.78
C ALA A 186 1.65 2.66 -6.82
N LEU A 187 1.82 3.34 -5.68
CA LEU A 187 1.55 4.77 -5.50
C LEU A 187 2.76 5.42 -4.84
N CYS A 188 3.08 6.64 -5.25
CA CYS A 188 4.06 7.49 -4.60
C CYS A 188 3.63 8.95 -4.67
N GLU A 189 3.98 9.75 -3.68
CA GLU A 189 3.96 11.19 -3.77
C GLU A 189 5.38 11.70 -4.03
N ASP A 190 5.54 12.65 -4.96
CA ASP A 190 6.81 13.31 -5.17
C ASP A 190 6.96 14.57 -4.28
N SER A 191 8.17 15.13 -4.22
CA SER A 191 8.47 16.34 -3.45
C SER A 191 7.75 17.61 -3.94
N PHE A 192 7.12 17.55 -5.11
CA PHE A 192 6.27 18.62 -5.66
C PHE A 192 4.79 18.45 -5.30
N GLY A 193 4.43 17.35 -4.61
CA GLY A 193 3.07 17.03 -4.18
C GLY A 193 2.22 16.36 -5.25
N ASN A 194 2.79 15.89 -6.36
CA ASN A 194 2.05 15.10 -7.33
C ASN A 194 1.92 13.65 -6.86
N ILE A 195 0.83 13.00 -7.23
CA ILE A 195 0.62 11.58 -6.96
C ILE A 195 0.94 10.78 -8.23
N TRP A 196 1.89 9.87 -8.09
CA TRP A 196 2.28 8.95 -9.14
C TRP A 196 1.48 7.65 -9.04
N LEU A 197 0.83 7.29 -10.14
CA LEU A 197 -0.02 6.11 -10.27
C LEU A 197 0.69 5.15 -11.22
N CYS A 198 0.99 3.96 -10.73
CA CYS A 198 1.68 2.93 -11.50
C CYS A 198 0.72 1.82 -11.91
N ASP A 199 0.42 1.79 -13.19
CA ASP A 199 -0.32 0.76 -13.92
C ASP A 199 0.63 -0.01 -14.84
N ASN A 200 0.21 -0.41 -16.04
CA ASN A 200 1.09 -0.84 -17.13
C ASN A 200 1.91 0.31 -17.75
N GLY A 201 1.89 1.45 -17.12
CA GLY A 201 2.63 2.66 -17.41
C GLY A 201 2.68 3.57 -16.19
N LEU A 202 3.32 4.71 -16.35
CA LEU A 202 3.48 5.71 -15.31
C LEU A 202 2.55 6.89 -15.57
N PHE A 203 1.75 7.26 -14.57
CA PHE A 203 0.84 8.40 -14.64
C PHE A 203 1.14 9.37 -13.50
N LYS A 204 1.15 10.66 -13.81
CA LYS A 204 1.25 11.75 -12.85
C LYS A 204 -0.11 12.41 -12.66
N TYR A 205 -0.59 12.43 -11.43
CA TYR A 205 -1.78 13.18 -11.04
C TYR A 205 -1.36 14.42 -10.27
N ASP A 206 -1.65 15.60 -10.84
CA ASP A 206 -1.46 16.90 -10.20
C ASP A 206 -2.69 17.21 -9.33
N LYS A 207 -2.47 17.28 -8.01
CA LYS A 207 -3.54 17.57 -7.03
C LYS A 207 -4.15 18.98 -7.19
N THR A 208 -3.36 19.95 -7.69
CA THR A 208 -3.78 21.34 -7.83
C THR A 208 -4.70 21.53 -9.03
N THR A 209 -4.29 21.05 -10.18
CA THR A 209 -5.05 21.16 -11.43
C THR A 209 -6.06 20.03 -11.60
N ARG A 210 -5.95 18.96 -10.82
CA ARG A 210 -6.72 17.71 -10.92
C ARG A 210 -6.59 17.02 -12.28
N ASN A 211 -5.46 17.23 -12.94
CA ASN A 211 -5.16 16.61 -14.22
C ASN A 211 -4.29 15.37 -14.03
N CYS A 212 -4.57 14.35 -14.83
CA CYS A 212 -3.75 13.17 -14.95
C CYS A 212 -3.00 13.21 -16.29
N THR A 213 -1.71 12.95 -16.27
CA THR A 213 -0.84 12.89 -17.44
C THR A 213 -0.15 11.55 -17.50
N ALA A 214 -0.25 10.85 -18.63
CA ALA A 214 0.50 9.63 -18.87
C ALA A 214 1.96 9.98 -19.18
N CYS A 215 2.86 9.62 -18.29
CA CYS A 215 4.30 9.75 -18.44
C CYS A 215 4.85 8.44 -18.98
N LEU A 216 4.74 8.22 -20.30
CA LEU A 216 5.27 7.03 -20.93
C LEU A 216 6.80 7.10 -20.95
N PRO A 217 7.50 5.98 -20.65
CA PRO A 217 8.94 5.91 -20.87
C PRO A 217 9.28 6.09 -22.34
N PRO A 218 10.55 6.42 -22.68
CA PRO A 218 11.01 6.43 -24.05
C PRO A 218 10.65 5.13 -24.77
N ALA A 219 10.33 5.21 -26.06
CA ALA A 219 9.77 4.12 -26.85
C ALA A 219 10.64 2.83 -26.90
N ASP A 220 11.90 2.93 -26.56
CA ASP A 220 12.89 1.86 -26.68
C ASP A 220 12.92 0.91 -25.45
N GLU A 221 12.37 1.33 -24.30
CA GLU A 221 12.31 0.49 -23.10
C GLU A 221 10.95 0.67 -22.38
N PRO A 222 9.91 -0.05 -22.79
CA PRO A 222 8.61 0.04 -22.13
C PRO A 222 8.70 -0.48 -20.70
N ILE A 223 8.46 0.40 -19.71
CA ILE A 223 8.31 0.01 -18.31
C ILE A 223 6.91 -0.60 -18.17
N THR A 224 6.84 -1.90 -17.98
CA THR A 224 5.57 -2.62 -17.81
C THR A 224 5.50 -3.26 -16.44
N TYR A 225 4.31 -3.36 -15.87
CA TYR A 225 4.05 -3.97 -14.55
C TYR A 225 4.93 -3.34 -13.47
N ILE A 226 4.69 -2.05 -13.17
CA ILE A 226 5.42 -1.32 -12.13
C ILE A 226 4.92 -1.78 -10.76
N HIS A 227 5.79 -2.44 -9.99
CA HIS A 227 5.46 -2.95 -8.65
C HIS A 227 5.86 -2.01 -7.52
N PHE A 228 6.79 -1.10 -7.81
CA PHE A 228 7.39 -0.22 -6.82
C PHE A 228 7.78 1.11 -7.47
N ILE A 229 7.52 2.18 -6.75
CA ILE A 229 7.98 3.53 -7.10
C ILE A 229 8.31 4.29 -5.81
N THR A 230 9.37 5.05 -5.83
CA THR A 230 9.71 6.01 -4.77
C THR A 230 10.54 7.15 -5.34
N GLU A 231 10.42 8.33 -4.78
CA GLU A 231 11.36 9.40 -5.04
C GLU A 231 12.61 9.18 -4.18
N ILE A 232 13.78 9.18 -4.80
CA ILE A 232 15.08 9.01 -4.13
C ILE A 232 15.82 10.33 -3.92
N GLN A 233 15.52 11.31 -4.77
CA GLN A 233 15.96 12.71 -4.67
C GLN A 233 14.88 13.57 -5.31
N PRO A 234 14.76 14.87 -4.96
CA PRO A 234 13.76 15.75 -5.57
C PRO A 234 13.81 15.70 -7.10
N GLY A 235 12.72 15.28 -7.72
CA GLY A 235 12.60 15.13 -9.16
C GLY A 235 13.21 13.85 -9.75
N ILE A 236 13.70 12.91 -8.93
CA ILE A 236 14.24 11.64 -9.41
C ILE A 236 13.49 10.47 -8.77
N LEU A 237 12.73 9.74 -9.59
CA LEU A 237 12.01 8.55 -9.19
C LEU A 237 12.81 7.29 -9.46
N LEU A 238 12.80 6.35 -8.53
CA LEU A 238 13.26 4.98 -8.72
C LEU A 238 12.05 4.08 -8.92
N ILE A 239 12.01 3.38 -10.03
CA ILE A 239 10.90 2.54 -10.47
C ILE A 239 11.38 1.09 -10.56
N GLY A 240 10.69 0.19 -9.86
CA GLY A 240 10.89 -1.26 -9.97
C GLY A 240 9.78 -1.90 -10.78
N SER A 241 10.15 -2.58 -11.85
CA SER A 241 9.23 -3.24 -12.78
C SER A 241 9.70 -4.65 -13.13
N ASN A 242 8.94 -5.35 -13.96
CA ASN A 242 9.39 -6.64 -14.51
C ASN A 242 10.66 -6.51 -15.37
N SER A 243 10.95 -5.32 -15.90
CA SER A 243 12.15 -5.04 -16.67
C SER A 243 13.37 -4.71 -15.80
N GLY A 244 13.21 -4.62 -14.48
CA GLY A 244 14.26 -4.27 -13.52
C GLY A 244 14.05 -2.91 -12.85
N LEU A 245 15.15 -2.26 -12.47
CA LEU A 245 15.16 -0.94 -11.83
C LEU A 245 15.47 0.14 -12.87
N THR A 246 14.61 1.16 -12.90
CA THR A 246 14.76 2.34 -13.77
C THR A 246 14.77 3.61 -12.93
N GLN A 247 15.69 4.50 -13.22
CA GLN A 247 15.70 5.85 -12.70
C GLN A 247 14.99 6.77 -13.71
N TYR A 248 13.98 7.51 -13.25
CA TYR A 248 13.20 8.42 -14.06
C TYR A 248 13.42 9.86 -13.58
N ASN A 249 13.98 10.72 -14.44
CA ASN A 249 14.26 12.11 -14.13
C ASN A 249 13.12 12.99 -14.63
N LEU A 250 12.43 13.71 -13.72
CA LEU A 250 11.30 14.57 -14.07
C LEU A 250 11.67 15.80 -14.91
N ALA A 251 12.94 16.21 -14.89
CA ALA A 251 13.41 17.36 -15.67
C ALA A 251 13.74 17.01 -17.12
N GLU A 252 13.91 15.72 -17.43
CA GLU A 252 14.33 15.24 -18.75
C GLU A 252 13.16 14.65 -19.57
N ASN A 253 11.96 14.53 -18.94
CA ASN A 253 10.78 13.89 -19.51
C ASN A 253 9.51 14.81 -19.40
#